data_c11fd64216d98290be66e4f4cdb7f733
#
_entry.id   c11fd64216d98290be66e4f4cdb7f733
#
_cell.length_a   1.000
_cell.length_b   1.000
_cell.length_c   1.000
_cell.angle_alpha   90.00
_cell.angle_beta   90.00
_cell.angle_gamma   90.00
#
_symmetry.space_group_name_H-M   'P 1'
#
loop_
_entity.id
_entity.type
_entity.pdbx_description
1 polymer ?
#
loop_
_entity_poly.entity_id
_entity_poly.type
_entity_poly.pdbx_seq_one_letter_code
_entity_poly.pdbx_strand_id
1 'polypeptide(L)'
;MVRIDRVVTRGGDAGETSLGDGARLRKDAARIEAIGAVDETNAAIGVLRLATRDAPDVDAMLARVQNDLFDVGADLSVPGEGGNRLRLTDVPVDRLEVEIDAMNASQPKLTSFILPGGSAGAVYAHMARTIARRAEREVVRLAGEEPVTPALIRYLNRLSDHLFVLARALNDNGASDVLWVPGGNLGR
;
A
#
# COMPACT_ATOMS: atom_id res chain seq x y z
N MET A 1 7.91 -23.61 6.41
CA MET A 1 9.03 -22.77 5.91
C MET A 1 8.98 -22.80 4.40
N VAL A 2 8.87 -21.66 3.74
CA VAL A 2 8.89 -21.59 2.27
C VAL A 2 10.33 -21.85 1.82
N ARG A 3 10.51 -22.74 0.86
CA ARG A 3 11.80 -23.04 0.24
C ARG A 3 11.71 -22.73 -1.26
N ILE A 4 12.52 -21.79 -1.72
CA ILE A 4 12.57 -21.36 -3.13
C ILE A 4 13.94 -21.78 -3.68
N ASP A 5 14.00 -22.97 -4.27
CA ASP A 5 15.24 -23.50 -4.84
C ASP A 5 15.41 -23.11 -6.33
N ARG A 6 14.30 -22.77 -7.00
CA ARG A 6 14.30 -22.43 -8.42
C ARG A 6 13.21 -21.41 -8.74
N VAL A 7 13.60 -20.28 -9.32
CA VAL A 7 12.68 -19.20 -9.72
C VAL A 7 12.08 -19.47 -11.11
N VAL A 8 12.89 -19.87 -12.09
CA VAL A 8 12.42 -20.12 -13.46
C VAL A 8 11.85 -21.53 -13.57
N THR A 9 10.53 -21.66 -13.57
CA THR A 9 9.82 -22.95 -13.70
C THR A 9 9.07 -23.11 -15.02
N ARG A 10 8.91 -22.01 -15.81
CA ARG A 10 8.13 -21.94 -17.05
C ARG A 10 6.63 -22.25 -16.89
N GLY A 11 6.16 -22.50 -15.67
CA GLY A 11 4.76 -22.84 -15.40
C GLY A 11 3.76 -21.73 -15.73
N GLY A 12 4.23 -20.49 -15.90
CA GLY A 12 3.41 -19.32 -16.20
C GLY A 12 3.45 -18.84 -17.66
N ASP A 13 4.18 -19.52 -18.56
CA ASP A 13 4.43 -19.04 -19.92
C ASP A 13 3.17 -19.07 -20.81
N ALA A 14 2.16 -19.87 -20.45
CA ALA A 14 0.86 -19.93 -21.12
C ALA A 14 -0.18 -18.90 -20.60
N GLY A 15 0.25 -17.92 -19.80
CA GLY A 15 -0.65 -16.85 -19.28
C GLY A 15 -1.44 -17.25 -18.03
N GLU A 16 -1.06 -18.33 -17.36
CA GLU A 16 -1.64 -18.75 -16.09
C GLU A 16 -0.63 -18.68 -14.95
N THR A 17 -1.14 -18.61 -13.71
CA THR A 17 -0.33 -18.68 -12.50
C THR A 17 -1.02 -19.52 -11.44
N SER A 18 -0.28 -19.93 -10.39
CA SER A 18 -0.84 -20.68 -9.27
C SER A 18 -1.07 -19.77 -8.07
N LEU A 19 -2.19 -19.97 -7.40
CA LEU A 19 -2.44 -19.44 -6.06
C LEU A 19 -1.71 -20.24 -4.97
N GLY A 20 -1.74 -19.74 -3.74
CA GLY A 20 -1.12 -20.39 -2.58
C GLY A 20 -1.71 -21.75 -2.21
N ASP A 21 -2.94 -22.04 -2.59
CA ASP A 21 -3.62 -23.32 -2.43
C ASP A 21 -3.39 -24.29 -3.60
N GLY A 22 -2.64 -23.87 -4.61
CA GLY A 22 -2.35 -24.65 -5.81
C GLY A 22 -3.35 -24.50 -6.95
N ALA A 23 -4.45 -23.76 -6.77
CA ALA A 23 -5.39 -23.45 -7.84
C ALA A 23 -4.70 -22.66 -8.96
N ARG A 24 -5.12 -22.93 -10.21
CA ARG A 24 -4.58 -22.23 -11.39
C ARG A 24 -5.57 -21.18 -11.87
N LEU A 25 -5.08 -19.95 -12.08
CA LEU A 25 -5.85 -18.83 -12.63
C LEU A 25 -5.12 -18.19 -13.80
N ARG A 26 -5.87 -17.57 -14.68
CA ARG A 26 -5.31 -16.67 -15.71
C ARG A 26 -4.64 -15.48 -15.01
N LYS A 27 -3.55 -14.97 -15.57
CA LYS A 27 -2.82 -13.82 -15.02
C LYS A 27 -3.63 -12.50 -15.05
N ASP A 28 -4.65 -12.43 -15.92
CA ASP A 28 -5.59 -11.30 -16.03
C ASP A 28 -6.86 -11.45 -15.16
N ALA A 29 -6.93 -12.44 -14.28
CA ALA A 29 -8.03 -12.59 -13.33
C ALA A 29 -7.98 -11.50 -12.25
N ALA A 30 -9.15 -11.01 -11.79
CA ALA A 30 -9.26 -9.94 -10.79
C ALA A 30 -8.43 -10.20 -9.52
N ARG A 31 -8.36 -11.46 -9.06
CA ARG A 31 -7.55 -11.85 -7.91
C ARG A 31 -6.05 -11.67 -8.15
N ILE A 32 -5.57 -12.02 -9.34
CA ILE A 32 -4.15 -11.87 -9.69
C ILE A 32 -3.79 -10.39 -9.87
N GLU A 33 -4.69 -9.59 -10.45
CA GLU A 33 -4.54 -8.13 -10.52
C GLU A 33 -4.47 -7.49 -9.14
N ALA A 34 -5.35 -7.89 -8.20
CA ALA A 34 -5.33 -7.41 -6.83
C ALA A 34 -4.01 -7.76 -6.11
N ILE A 35 -3.54 -9.01 -6.22
CA ILE A 35 -2.26 -9.45 -5.66
C ILE A 35 -1.10 -8.64 -6.26
N GLY A 36 -1.09 -8.47 -7.59
CA GLY A 36 -0.05 -7.69 -8.30
C GLY A 36 -0.02 -6.22 -7.86
N ALA A 37 -1.18 -5.60 -7.68
CA ALA A 37 -1.26 -4.20 -7.21
C ALA A 37 -0.76 -4.03 -5.76
N VAL A 38 -0.99 -5.03 -4.90
CA VAL A 38 -0.45 -5.05 -3.53
C VAL A 38 1.07 -5.22 -3.56
N ASP A 39 1.60 -6.09 -4.40
CA ASP A 39 3.04 -6.29 -4.56
C ASP A 39 3.74 -5.03 -5.10
N GLU A 40 3.13 -4.34 -6.07
CA GLU A 40 3.60 -3.05 -6.57
C GLU A 40 3.60 -1.97 -5.47
N THR A 41 2.58 -1.96 -4.61
CA THR A 41 2.53 -1.07 -3.44
C THR A 41 3.72 -1.34 -2.51
N ASN A 42 4.02 -2.61 -2.25
CA ASN A 42 5.14 -3.02 -1.41
C ASN A 42 6.49 -2.58 -2.01
N ALA A 43 6.66 -2.74 -3.33
CA ALA A 43 7.86 -2.26 -4.02
C ALA A 43 8.00 -0.73 -3.93
N ALA A 44 6.89 0.02 -4.05
CA ALA A 44 6.89 1.47 -3.89
C ALA A 44 7.28 1.91 -2.47
N ILE A 45 6.85 1.19 -1.42
CA ILE A 45 7.34 1.39 -0.04
C ILE A 45 8.84 1.15 0.04
N GLY A 46 9.36 0.12 -0.65
CA GLY A 46 10.81 -0.12 -0.74
C GLY A 46 11.58 1.08 -1.33
N VAL A 47 11.03 1.72 -2.37
CA VAL A 47 11.62 2.96 -2.94
C VAL A 47 11.57 4.10 -1.93
N LEU A 48 10.44 4.30 -1.23
CA LEU A 48 10.30 5.33 -0.18
C LEU A 48 11.36 5.16 0.92
N ARG A 49 11.64 3.93 1.35
CA ARG A 49 12.64 3.61 2.35
C ARG A 49 14.06 4.01 1.96
N LEU A 50 14.37 4.15 0.67
CA LEU A 50 15.68 4.70 0.24
C LEU A 50 15.86 6.17 0.67
N ALA A 51 14.77 6.93 0.71
CA ALA A 51 14.78 8.34 1.08
C ALA A 51 14.55 8.58 2.59
N THR A 52 14.30 7.53 3.38
CA THR A 52 14.06 7.63 4.83
C THR A 52 15.12 6.92 5.67
N ARG A 53 16.26 6.52 5.06
CA ARG A 53 17.33 5.78 5.74
C ARG A 53 17.91 6.52 6.96
N ASP A 54 17.94 7.85 6.91
CA ASP A 54 18.45 8.70 7.97
C ASP A 54 17.39 9.02 9.05
N ALA A 55 16.19 8.44 8.92
CA ALA A 55 15.07 8.56 9.85
C ALA A 55 14.66 7.15 10.34
N PRO A 56 15.39 6.57 11.32
CA PRO A 56 15.27 5.17 11.70
C PRO A 56 13.86 4.78 12.18
N ASP A 57 13.14 5.68 12.85
CA ASP A 57 11.78 5.42 13.31
C ASP A 57 10.80 5.31 12.12
N VAL A 58 10.96 6.18 11.12
CA VAL A 58 10.17 6.14 9.88
C VAL A 58 10.50 4.88 9.08
N ASP A 59 11.78 4.52 8.94
CA ASP A 59 12.19 3.30 8.24
C ASP A 59 11.64 2.05 8.92
N ALA A 60 11.68 1.98 10.25
CA ALA A 60 11.12 0.87 11.02
C ALA A 60 9.60 0.77 10.85
N MET A 61 8.88 1.90 10.81
CA MET A 61 7.44 1.96 10.53
C MET A 61 7.12 1.43 9.13
N LEU A 62 7.86 1.87 8.11
CA LEU A 62 7.71 1.41 6.73
C LEU A 62 8.09 -0.08 6.56
N ALA A 63 9.07 -0.59 7.33
CA ALA A 63 9.39 -2.01 7.36
C ALA A 63 8.22 -2.86 7.86
N ARG A 64 7.48 -2.40 8.88
CA ARG A 64 6.24 -3.06 9.33
C ARG A 64 5.16 -3.06 8.24
N VAL A 65 4.97 -1.92 7.56
CA VAL A 65 4.03 -1.82 6.42
C VAL A 65 4.36 -2.83 5.32
N GLN A 66 5.64 -3.04 5.00
CA GLN A 66 6.03 -4.05 4.01
C GLN A 66 5.68 -5.48 4.44
N ASN A 67 5.85 -5.81 5.72
CA ASN A 67 5.42 -7.12 6.25
C ASN A 67 3.90 -7.27 6.19
N ASP A 68 3.14 -6.25 6.57
CA ASP A 68 1.67 -6.27 6.47
C ASP A 68 1.20 -6.48 5.02
N LEU A 69 1.84 -5.82 4.05
CA LEU A 69 1.51 -5.99 2.63
C LEU A 69 1.80 -7.42 2.13
N PHE A 70 2.81 -8.11 2.68
CA PHE A 70 3.00 -9.54 2.44
C PHE A 70 1.87 -10.37 3.04
N ASP A 71 1.39 -10.02 4.25
CA ASP A 71 0.23 -10.68 4.87
C ASP A 71 -1.06 -10.43 4.07
N VAL A 72 -1.26 -9.22 3.55
CA VAL A 72 -2.36 -8.89 2.60
C VAL A 72 -2.27 -9.77 1.35
N GLY A 73 -1.08 -9.88 0.74
CA GLY A 73 -0.85 -10.74 -0.42
C GLY A 73 -1.09 -12.22 -0.12
N ALA A 74 -0.66 -12.70 1.05
CA ALA A 74 -0.87 -14.08 1.49
C ALA A 74 -2.37 -14.38 1.71
N ASP A 75 -3.12 -13.47 2.32
CA ASP A 75 -4.58 -13.59 2.47
C ASP A 75 -5.28 -13.69 1.09
N LEU A 76 -4.95 -12.76 0.17
CA LEU A 76 -5.47 -12.76 -1.20
C LEU A 76 -5.09 -14.03 -1.99
N SER A 77 -3.91 -14.62 -1.72
CA SER A 77 -3.42 -15.78 -2.46
C SER A 77 -4.13 -17.10 -2.12
N VAL A 78 -4.96 -17.13 -1.08
CA VAL A 78 -5.68 -18.33 -0.65
C VAL A 78 -7.15 -18.02 -0.43
N PRO A 79 -8.01 -18.13 -1.48
CA PRO A 79 -9.44 -17.82 -1.40
C PRO A 79 -10.20 -18.74 -0.42
N GLY A 80 -11.39 -18.29 -0.01
CA GLY A 80 -12.33 -19.04 0.84
C GLY A 80 -12.10 -18.83 2.34
N GLU A 81 -13.02 -19.36 3.14
CA GLU A 81 -13.04 -19.25 4.61
C GLU A 81 -12.53 -20.53 5.29
N GLY A 82 -12.01 -20.37 6.52
CA GLY A 82 -11.64 -21.48 7.41
C GLY A 82 -10.24 -22.07 7.23
N GLY A 83 -9.90 -23.02 8.12
CA GLY A 83 -8.57 -23.68 8.18
C GLY A 83 -7.47 -22.81 8.79
N ASN A 84 -6.21 -23.31 8.76
CA ASN A 84 -5.02 -22.59 9.25
C ASN A 84 -4.47 -21.58 8.21
N ARG A 85 -5.36 -20.81 7.58
CA ARG A 85 -4.97 -19.80 6.58
C ARG A 85 -4.67 -18.48 7.29
N LEU A 86 -3.62 -17.80 6.84
CA LEU A 86 -3.38 -16.44 7.30
C LEU A 86 -4.53 -15.55 6.82
N ARG A 87 -5.12 -14.79 7.75
CA ARG A 87 -6.13 -13.77 7.46
C ARG A 87 -5.75 -12.49 8.16
N LEU A 88 -5.84 -11.38 7.44
CA LEU A 88 -5.57 -10.08 8.01
C LEU A 88 -6.62 -9.74 9.06
N THR A 89 -6.16 -9.26 10.22
CA THR A 89 -7.02 -8.75 11.31
C THR A 89 -7.08 -7.23 11.29
N ASP A 90 -7.84 -6.63 12.20
CA ASP A 90 -7.86 -5.17 12.35
C ASP A 90 -6.62 -4.62 13.09
N VAL A 91 -5.79 -5.46 13.73
CA VAL A 91 -4.60 -5.01 14.46
C VAL A 91 -3.65 -4.13 13.63
N PRO A 92 -3.28 -4.47 12.39
CA PRO A 92 -2.49 -3.57 11.54
C PRO A 92 -3.24 -2.28 11.16
N VAL A 93 -4.58 -2.32 11.04
CA VAL A 93 -5.41 -1.13 10.75
C VAL A 93 -5.34 -0.15 11.92
N ASP A 94 -5.60 -0.64 13.13
CA ASP A 94 -5.58 0.16 14.38
C ASP A 94 -4.18 0.78 14.59
N ARG A 95 -3.12 0.03 14.30
CA ARG A 95 -1.75 0.56 14.37
C ARG A 95 -1.53 1.72 13.41
N LEU A 96 -1.97 1.61 12.16
CA LEU A 96 -1.86 2.72 11.20
C LEU A 96 -2.61 3.96 11.67
N GLU A 97 -3.78 3.80 12.31
CA GLU A 97 -4.55 4.92 12.88
C GLU A 97 -3.77 5.62 13.99
N VAL A 98 -3.17 4.88 14.92
CA VAL A 98 -2.32 5.42 15.98
C VAL A 98 -1.11 6.18 15.39
N GLU A 99 -0.46 5.63 14.38
CA GLU A 99 0.68 6.27 13.71
C GLU A 99 0.25 7.55 12.96
N ILE A 100 -0.92 7.55 12.31
CA ILE A 100 -1.52 8.74 11.67
C ILE A 100 -1.76 9.84 12.70
N ASP A 101 -2.41 9.52 13.81
CA ASP A 101 -2.73 10.49 14.85
C ASP A 101 -1.48 11.11 15.46
N ALA A 102 -0.46 10.29 15.72
CA ALA A 102 0.82 10.74 16.25
C ALA A 102 1.54 11.72 15.29
N MET A 103 1.60 11.40 14.00
CA MET A 103 2.21 12.29 13.00
C MET A 103 1.38 13.56 12.78
N ASN A 104 0.05 13.44 12.74
CA ASN A 104 -0.84 14.57 12.45
C ASN A 104 -0.90 15.59 13.60
N ALA A 105 -0.60 15.19 14.83
CA ALA A 105 -0.63 16.06 16.01
C ALA A 105 0.30 17.27 15.89
N SER A 106 1.38 17.18 15.14
CA SER A 106 2.35 18.27 14.91
C SER A 106 2.13 19.05 13.61
N GLN A 107 1.13 18.65 12.79
CA GLN A 107 0.91 19.23 11.47
C GLN A 107 -0.18 20.33 11.51
N PRO A 108 0.04 21.47 10.82
CA PRO A 108 -0.99 22.51 10.71
C PRO A 108 -2.18 22.00 9.89
N LYS A 109 -3.36 22.57 10.16
CA LYS A 109 -4.56 22.32 9.37
C LYS A 109 -4.34 22.74 7.91
N LEU A 110 -4.82 21.91 6.97
CA LEU A 110 -4.77 22.22 5.55
C LEU A 110 -5.79 23.30 5.18
N THR A 111 -5.36 24.24 4.36
CA THR A 111 -6.20 25.30 3.77
C THR A 111 -6.38 25.13 2.27
N SER A 112 -5.65 24.21 1.65
CA SER A 112 -5.72 23.84 0.22
C SER A 112 -5.33 22.37 0.03
N PHE A 113 -5.53 21.81 -1.16
CA PHE A 113 -4.93 20.55 -1.55
C PHE A 113 -3.41 20.70 -1.69
N ILE A 114 -2.69 19.59 -1.49
CA ILE A 114 -1.24 19.50 -1.61
C ILE A 114 -0.90 18.85 -2.95
N LEU A 115 0.00 19.48 -3.68
CA LEU A 115 0.63 18.86 -4.85
C LEU A 115 1.65 17.80 -4.38
N PRO A 116 1.78 16.67 -5.09
CA PRO A 116 2.81 15.66 -4.80
C PRO A 116 4.22 16.21 -5.05
N GLY A 117 4.79 16.89 -4.06
CA GLY A 117 6.05 17.64 -4.17
C GLY A 117 6.74 17.80 -2.82
N GLY A 118 7.86 18.53 -2.82
CA GLY A 118 8.69 18.81 -1.66
C GLY A 118 9.93 17.93 -1.59
N SER A 119 10.26 17.37 -0.42
CA SER A 119 11.39 16.47 -0.23
C SER A 119 11.27 15.17 -1.04
N ALA A 120 12.39 14.49 -1.31
CA ALA A 120 12.36 13.19 -2.00
C ALA A 120 11.48 12.16 -1.25
N GLY A 121 11.55 12.14 0.09
CA GLY A 121 10.71 11.28 0.91
C GLY A 121 9.23 11.58 0.74
N ALA A 122 8.84 12.86 0.75
CA ALA A 122 7.44 13.28 0.54
C ALA A 122 6.93 12.88 -0.84
N VAL A 123 7.73 13.08 -1.90
CA VAL A 123 7.36 12.69 -3.28
C VAL A 123 7.16 11.19 -3.40
N TYR A 124 8.06 10.37 -2.83
CA TYR A 124 7.92 8.90 -2.85
C TYR A 124 6.76 8.43 -1.98
N ALA A 125 6.47 9.08 -0.85
CA ALA A 125 5.28 8.78 -0.05
C ALA A 125 4.00 9.06 -0.82
N HIS A 126 3.91 10.19 -1.55
CA HIS A 126 2.76 10.47 -2.42
C HIS A 126 2.64 9.47 -3.58
N MET A 127 3.76 9.04 -4.17
CA MET A 127 3.75 8.00 -5.21
C MET A 127 3.22 6.67 -4.63
N ALA A 128 3.77 6.20 -3.52
CA ALA A 128 3.31 4.98 -2.84
C ALA A 128 1.82 5.08 -2.45
N ARG A 129 1.37 6.25 -1.96
CA ARG A 129 -0.04 6.53 -1.67
C ARG A 129 -0.95 6.30 -2.88
N THR A 130 -0.58 6.81 -4.04
CA THR A 130 -1.42 6.65 -5.24
C THR A 130 -1.45 5.21 -5.75
N ILE A 131 -0.35 4.47 -5.58
CA ILE A 131 -0.25 3.04 -5.89
C ILE A 131 -1.10 2.23 -4.90
N ALA A 132 -1.02 2.51 -3.58
CA ALA A 132 -1.87 1.88 -2.56
C ALA A 132 -3.38 2.10 -2.85
N ARG A 133 -3.77 3.30 -3.28
CA ARG A 133 -5.15 3.57 -3.72
C ARG A 133 -5.55 2.78 -4.96
N ARG A 134 -4.63 2.46 -5.85
CA ARG A 134 -4.91 1.55 -6.96
C ARG A 134 -5.10 0.13 -6.45
N ALA A 135 -4.24 -0.36 -5.56
CA ALA A 135 -4.40 -1.68 -4.93
C ALA A 135 -5.74 -1.80 -4.18
N GLU A 136 -6.14 -0.76 -3.43
CA GLU A 136 -7.44 -0.70 -2.78
C GLU A 136 -8.58 -0.91 -3.79
N ARG A 137 -8.58 -0.18 -4.92
CA ARG A 137 -9.62 -0.32 -5.95
C ARG A 137 -9.66 -1.70 -6.58
N GLU A 138 -8.51 -2.36 -6.79
CA GLU A 138 -8.47 -3.72 -7.31
C GLU A 138 -9.02 -4.74 -6.29
N VAL A 139 -8.73 -4.57 -5.00
CA VAL A 139 -9.30 -5.41 -3.94
C VAL A 139 -10.81 -5.16 -3.81
N VAL A 140 -11.27 -3.91 -3.93
CA VAL A 140 -12.72 -3.59 -3.95
C VAL A 140 -13.42 -4.22 -5.16
N ARG A 141 -12.78 -4.18 -6.35
CA ARG A 141 -13.30 -4.87 -7.55
C ARG A 141 -13.43 -6.37 -7.31
N LEU A 142 -12.38 -6.98 -6.79
CA LEU A 142 -12.38 -8.41 -6.42
C LEU A 142 -13.50 -8.74 -5.42
N ALA A 143 -13.72 -7.89 -4.41
CA ALA A 143 -14.77 -8.08 -3.41
C ALA A 143 -16.20 -8.04 -3.99
N GLY A 144 -16.36 -7.43 -5.16
CA GLY A 144 -17.62 -7.47 -5.92
C GLY A 144 -17.84 -8.78 -6.68
N GLU A 145 -16.81 -9.57 -6.91
CA GLU A 145 -16.84 -10.82 -7.66
C GLU A 145 -16.83 -12.05 -6.73
N GLU A 146 -16.07 -11.99 -5.63
CA GLU A 146 -15.89 -13.09 -4.69
C GLU A 146 -15.58 -12.59 -3.27
N PRO A 147 -15.81 -13.40 -2.22
CA PRO A 147 -15.52 -13.02 -0.85
C PRO A 147 -14.03 -12.72 -0.63
N VAL A 148 -13.76 -11.60 0.05
CA VAL A 148 -12.43 -11.22 0.55
C VAL A 148 -12.52 -10.87 2.03
N THR A 149 -11.40 -10.97 2.76
CA THR A 149 -11.32 -10.55 4.15
C THR A 149 -11.56 -9.04 4.26
N PRO A 150 -12.59 -8.57 5.00
CA PRO A 150 -12.92 -7.14 5.05
C PRO A 150 -11.81 -6.23 5.55
N ALA A 151 -10.90 -6.74 6.41
CA ALA A 151 -9.74 -6.01 6.90
C ALA A 151 -8.77 -5.61 5.78
N LEU A 152 -8.72 -6.31 4.65
CA LEU A 152 -7.85 -5.98 3.50
C LEU A 152 -8.20 -4.60 2.94
N ILE A 153 -9.48 -4.33 2.71
CA ILE A 153 -9.96 -3.04 2.18
C ILE A 153 -9.69 -1.93 3.20
N ARG A 154 -10.01 -2.19 4.49
CA ARG A 154 -9.75 -1.21 5.56
C ARG A 154 -8.27 -0.86 5.67
N TYR A 155 -7.39 -1.87 5.61
CA TYR A 155 -5.95 -1.67 5.69
C TYR A 155 -5.43 -0.82 4.52
N LEU A 156 -5.77 -1.15 3.28
CA LEU A 156 -5.31 -0.39 2.11
C LEU A 156 -5.85 1.04 2.09
N ASN A 157 -7.10 1.24 2.51
CA ASN A 157 -7.66 2.58 2.68
C ASN A 157 -6.86 3.36 3.72
N ARG A 158 -6.65 2.81 4.91
CA ARG A 158 -5.90 3.45 5.99
C ARG A 158 -4.43 3.66 5.64
N LEU A 159 -3.80 2.74 4.89
CA LEU A 159 -2.44 2.91 4.39
C LEU A 159 -2.33 4.14 3.47
N SER A 160 -3.35 4.42 2.66
CA SER A 160 -3.34 5.62 1.82
C SER A 160 -3.37 6.91 2.66
N ASP A 161 -4.12 6.95 3.76
CA ASP A 161 -4.16 8.08 4.69
C ASP A 161 -2.83 8.22 5.43
N HIS A 162 -2.27 7.11 5.90
CA HIS A 162 -0.97 7.06 6.56
C HIS A 162 0.14 7.65 5.67
N LEU A 163 0.21 7.24 4.40
CA LEU A 163 1.21 7.73 3.46
C LEU A 163 1.00 9.23 3.12
N PHE A 164 -0.23 9.72 3.16
CA PHE A 164 -0.51 11.15 3.00
C PHE A 164 0.03 11.97 4.17
N VAL A 165 -0.26 11.54 5.40
CA VAL A 165 0.22 12.22 6.60
C VAL A 165 1.74 12.10 6.74
N LEU A 166 2.30 10.94 6.39
CA LEU A 166 3.76 10.74 6.33
C LEU A 166 4.43 11.66 5.31
N ALA A 167 3.85 11.86 4.12
CA ALA A 167 4.40 12.79 3.13
C ALA A 167 4.53 14.20 3.72
N ARG A 168 3.53 14.67 4.46
CA ARG A 168 3.56 15.95 5.16
C ARG A 168 4.60 15.99 6.28
N ALA A 169 4.70 14.88 7.05
CA ALA A 169 5.74 14.77 8.08
C ALA A 169 7.14 14.92 7.48
N LEU A 170 7.38 14.30 6.31
CA LEU A 170 8.65 14.38 5.56
C LEU A 170 8.86 15.74 4.85
N ASN A 171 7.84 16.59 4.80
CA ASN A 171 7.87 17.98 4.36
C ASN A 171 7.90 18.94 5.56
N ASP A 172 8.73 18.66 6.55
CA ASP A 172 8.89 19.48 7.75
C ASP A 172 7.53 19.72 8.46
N ASN A 173 6.85 18.61 8.73
CA ASN A 173 5.50 18.60 9.33
C ASN A 173 4.51 19.52 8.60
N GLY A 174 4.62 19.60 7.28
CA GLY A 174 3.73 20.38 6.43
C GLY A 174 4.19 21.81 6.15
N ALA A 175 5.28 22.30 6.78
CA ALA A 175 5.80 23.65 6.52
C ALA A 175 6.34 23.81 5.09
N SER A 176 6.83 22.73 4.48
CA SER A 176 7.33 22.67 3.10
C SER A 176 6.34 22.04 2.12
N ASP A 177 5.05 21.92 2.49
CA ASP A 177 4.02 21.42 1.58
C ASP A 177 3.84 22.35 0.37
N VAL A 178 3.78 21.76 -0.82
CA VAL A 178 3.50 22.51 -2.07
C VAL A 178 1.99 22.60 -2.24
N LEU A 179 1.42 23.78 -1.99
CA LEU A 179 -0.03 23.96 -2.05
C LEU A 179 -0.52 24.13 -3.48
N TRP A 180 -1.67 23.54 -3.79
CA TRP A 180 -2.36 23.77 -5.05
C TRP A 180 -2.99 25.15 -5.09
N VAL A 181 -2.79 25.86 -6.20
CA VAL A 181 -3.42 27.14 -6.52
C VAL A 181 -4.47 26.91 -7.61
N PRO A 182 -5.78 26.91 -7.27
CA PRO A 182 -6.83 26.71 -8.25
C PRO A 182 -6.75 27.70 -9.40
N GLY A 183 -6.69 27.21 -10.65
CA GLY A 183 -6.64 28.06 -11.84
C GLY A 183 -5.36 28.88 -12.03
N GLY A 184 -4.30 28.58 -11.27
CA GLY A 184 -3.07 29.39 -11.29
C GLY A 184 -2.41 29.57 -12.66
N ASN A 185 -2.69 28.67 -13.61
CA ASN A 185 -2.14 28.69 -14.98
C ASN A 185 -3.20 28.95 -16.08
N LEU A 186 -4.46 29.27 -15.71
CA LEU A 186 -5.55 29.41 -16.70
C LEU A 186 -5.61 30.78 -17.34
N GLY A 187 -4.71 31.72 -17.04
CA GLY A 187 -4.70 33.09 -17.53
C GLY A 187 -6.02 33.83 -17.20
N ARG A 188 -5.99 34.85 -16.40
CA ARG A 188 -7.13 35.78 -16.26
C ARG A 188 -6.98 36.90 -17.24
#